data_d4075ec8520c1cab6bb5b545172f6012
#
_entry.id   d4075ec8520c1cab6bb5b545172f6012
#
_cell.length_a   1.000
_cell.length_b   1.000
_cell.length_c   1.000
_cell.angle_alpha   90.00
_cell.angle_beta   90.00
_cell.angle_gamma   90.00
#
_symmetry.space_group_name_H-M   'P 1'
#
loop_
_entity.id
_entity.type
_entity.pdbx_description
1 polymer ?
#
loop_
_entity_poly.entity_id
_entity_poly.type
_entity_poly.pdbx_seq_one_letter_code
_entity_poly.pdbx_strand_id
1 'polypeptide(L)'
;MNNILIIFYFIIALGIFLAPVIAQYFTSIKINKQNIFSIYGIYLAKYLLIQMIFAVLNNNYYKKEYNDINKLYETKKDKKYNIMCVGYKEDPILFENCLISIKKIETTSPNLNRIYIIIDSLEDEYMEKIFKKVFEQGIIVRFEKLHDIDEMKSILFEINENRIICISQQHKHKRSVLYTGFKLTELENKINNDMIVGVMCTDSDTDIDMIAPEVMFDTIYKDNTCGAITGELRILKNIKNKTFFTLMSSIRYWYAFNIERAYYSYKGSVLCVSGPLGMYNTKCIEFILDDWYNQKYLGKECTYGDDRHLTNKILGLGKKIYYNPVAKAFTETPGTMIRLFKQQTRWNRSANREILWNIMYLKHVHLTILIDLIYIFLYPFIIIGYLLFILFKGTLYQYAVYISILFVVGIIKGLYGILLNNEDKSIIFFTSYSFIYYTIIIPSRLFAFITPTIIEWGTTQRNEIDLNINLDYIPLILWNFLLITGKCIFLYNNRFELVKLSFNTLFYIVTNLLYILHLFITKVYQSTKIENKKFK
;
A
#
# COMPACT_ATOMS: atom_id res chain seq x y z
N MET A 1 15.94 17.17 -20.07
CA MET A 1 17.25 16.60 -19.68
C MET A 1 17.08 15.31 -18.85
N ASN A 2 16.13 15.24 -17.92
CA ASN A 2 15.97 14.06 -17.07
C ASN A 2 15.54 12.77 -17.78
N ASN A 3 14.72 12.84 -18.83
CA ASN A 3 14.20 11.65 -19.50
C ASN A 3 15.26 10.87 -20.29
N ILE A 4 16.21 11.58 -20.93
CA ILE A 4 17.31 10.94 -21.67
C ILE A 4 18.29 10.27 -20.70
N LEU A 5 18.57 10.90 -19.56
CA LEU A 5 19.44 10.33 -18.52
C LEU A 5 18.80 9.08 -17.91
N ILE A 6 17.50 9.06 -17.69
CA ILE A 6 16.75 7.91 -17.19
C ILE A 6 16.83 6.75 -18.20
N ILE A 7 16.59 7.01 -19.49
CA ILE A 7 16.68 6.00 -20.56
C ILE A 7 18.12 5.45 -20.67
N PHE A 8 19.13 6.32 -20.66
CA PHE A 8 20.53 5.91 -20.71
C PHE A 8 20.92 5.06 -19.50
N TYR A 9 20.49 5.46 -18.30
CA TYR A 9 20.67 4.69 -17.08
C TYR A 9 20.02 3.30 -17.16
N PHE A 10 18.81 3.20 -17.71
CA PHE A 10 18.11 1.92 -17.91
C PHE A 10 18.86 1.01 -18.89
N ILE A 11 19.42 1.56 -19.95
CA ILE A 11 20.22 0.79 -20.92
C ILE A 11 21.47 0.23 -20.23
N ILE A 12 22.16 1.02 -19.41
CA ILE A 12 23.35 0.57 -18.65
C ILE A 12 22.96 -0.47 -17.62
N ALA A 13 21.93 -0.24 -16.82
CA ALA A 13 21.45 -1.17 -15.79
C ALA A 13 20.99 -2.50 -16.42
N LEU A 14 20.29 -2.44 -17.55
CA LEU A 14 19.88 -3.60 -18.31
C LEU A 14 21.11 -4.34 -18.89
N GLY A 15 22.11 -3.61 -19.38
CA GLY A 15 23.38 -4.18 -19.86
C GLY A 15 24.15 -4.91 -18.76
N ILE A 16 24.28 -4.30 -17.58
CA ILE A 16 24.92 -4.92 -16.41
C ILE A 16 24.13 -6.15 -15.93
N PHE A 17 22.80 -6.07 -15.93
CA PHE A 17 21.95 -7.19 -15.53
C PHE A 17 21.96 -8.35 -16.54
N LEU A 18 21.99 -8.05 -17.83
CA LEU A 18 22.02 -9.04 -18.90
C LEU A 18 23.43 -9.57 -19.19
N ALA A 19 24.49 -8.86 -18.81
CA ALA A 19 25.86 -9.26 -19.10
C ALA A 19 26.21 -10.69 -18.65
N PRO A 20 25.86 -11.17 -17.45
CA PRO A 20 26.10 -12.55 -17.04
C PRO A 20 25.30 -13.56 -17.88
N VAL A 21 24.11 -13.18 -18.31
CA VAL A 21 23.20 -14.02 -19.10
C VAL A 21 23.67 -14.09 -20.55
N ILE A 22 24.07 -12.94 -21.10
CA ILE A 22 24.65 -12.85 -22.44
C ILE A 22 25.97 -13.61 -22.50
N ALA A 23 26.85 -13.45 -21.51
CA ALA A 23 28.10 -14.20 -21.40
C ALA A 23 27.86 -15.72 -21.33
N GLN A 24 26.82 -16.15 -20.57
CA GLN A 24 26.45 -17.56 -20.46
C GLN A 24 25.82 -18.10 -21.75
N TYR A 25 25.07 -17.27 -22.49
CA TYR A 25 24.48 -17.63 -23.78
C TYR A 25 25.54 -17.85 -24.86
N PHE A 26 26.61 -17.03 -24.89
CA PHE A 26 27.69 -17.17 -25.86
C PHE A 26 28.68 -18.28 -25.49
N THR A 27 28.70 -18.76 -24.23
CA THR A 27 29.71 -19.75 -23.80
C THR A 27 29.22 -21.20 -23.77
N SER A 28 27.90 -21.49 -23.75
CA SER A 28 27.43 -22.88 -23.89
C SER A 28 25.89 -22.98 -24.06
N ILE A 29 25.45 -23.41 -25.22
CA ILE A 29 24.03 -23.78 -25.48
C ILE A 29 23.81 -25.24 -25.06
N LYS A 30 23.76 -25.51 -23.76
CA LYS A 30 23.12 -26.72 -23.23
C LYS A 30 22.09 -26.27 -22.22
N ILE A 31 20.80 -26.53 -22.51
CA ILE A 31 19.67 -26.28 -21.60
C ILE A 31 19.83 -27.22 -20.40
N ASN A 32 20.58 -26.77 -19.42
CA ASN A 32 20.72 -27.41 -18.12
C ASN A 32 19.76 -26.74 -17.13
N LYS A 33 19.40 -27.41 -16.04
CA LYS A 33 18.57 -26.84 -14.95
C LYS A 33 19.05 -25.47 -14.46
N GLN A 34 20.35 -25.17 -14.67
CA GLN A 34 20.98 -23.87 -14.37
C GLN A 34 20.49 -22.73 -15.28
N ASN A 35 20.09 -23.03 -16.54
CA ASN A 35 19.66 -22.01 -17.51
C ASN A 35 18.24 -21.51 -17.29
N ILE A 36 17.38 -22.28 -16.60
CA ILE A 36 15.99 -21.88 -16.26
C ILE A 36 16.01 -20.61 -15.40
N PHE A 37 16.97 -20.48 -14.48
CA PHE A 37 17.09 -19.31 -13.62
C PHE A 37 17.58 -18.07 -14.36
N SER A 38 18.46 -18.25 -15.33
CA SER A 38 18.88 -17.13 -16.19
C SER A 38 17.70 -16.60 -17.01
N ILE A 39 16.89 -17.49 -17.58
CA ILE A 39 15.65 -17.13 -18.31
C ILE A 39 14.67 -16.40 -17.39
N TYR A 40 14.49 -16.90 -16.17
CA TYR A 40 13.64 -16.26 -15.16
C TYR A 40 14.17 -14.87 -14.78
N GLY A 41 15.47 -14.71 -14.60
CA GLY A 41 16.11 -13.41 -14.31
C GLY A 41 15.92 -12.41 -15.45
N ILE A 42 16.01 -12.85 -16.73
CA ILE A 42 15.72 -12.01 -17.90
C ILE A 42 14.26 -11.57 -17.90
N TYR A 43 13.33 -12.49 -17.65
CA TYR A 43 11.91 -12.17 -17.59
C TYR A 43 11.63 -11.15 -16.48
N LEU A 44 12.20 -11.35 -15.30
CA LEU A 44 12.06 -10.43 -14.18
C LEU A 44 12.60 -9.02 -14.50
N ALA A 45 13.78 -8.95 -15.14
CA ALA A 45 14.37 -7.68 -15.55
C ALA A 45 13.52 -6.96 -16.60
N LYS A 46 13.05 -7.69 -17.61
CA LYS A 46 12.15 -7.16 -18.64
C LYS A 46 10.85 -6.63 -18.02
N TYR A 47 10.25 -7.41 -17.12
CA TYR A 47 9.03 -7.01 -16.42
C TYR A 47 9.25 -5.74 -15.59
N LEU A 48 10.32 -5.69 -14.82
CA LEU A 48 10.69 -4.53 -14.02
C LEU A 48 10.90 -3.27 -14.88
N LEU A 49 11.59 -3.41 -16.01
CA LEU A 49 11.83 -2.31 -16.95
C LEU A 49 10.53 -1.76 -17.52
N ILE A 50 9.61 -2.65 -17.94
CA ILE A 50 8.30 -2.27 -18.45
C ILE A 50 7.51 -1.51 -17.38
N GLN A 51 7.48 -2.01 -16.14
CA GLN A 51 6.81 -1.33 -15.04
C GLN A 51 7.37 0.08 -14.82
N MET A 52 8.69 0.22 -14.83
CA MET A 52 9.36 1.52 -14.60
C MET A 52 9.05 2.52 -15.71
N ILE A 53 9.07 2.10 -16.99
CA ILE A 53 8.76 2.98 -18.12
C ILE A 53 7.32 3.51 -18.01
N PHE A 54 6.34 2.62 -17.87
CA PHE A 54 4.95 3.04 -17.80
C PHE A 54 4.63 3.84 -16.52
N ALA A 55 5.32 3.56 -15.41
CA ALA A 55 5.23 4.36 -14.20
C ALA A 55 5.69 5.81 -14.42
N VAL A 56 6.82 6.00 -15.13
CA VAL A 56 7.30 7.36 -15.48
C VAL A 56 6.29 8.08 -16.36
N LEU A 57 5.73 7.40 -17.37
CA LEU A 57 4.73 8.00 -18.25
C LEU A 57 3.49 8.44 -17.47
N ASN A 58 2.96 7.58 -16.60
CA ASN A 58 1.83 7.92 -15.74
C ASN A 58 2.13 9.12 -14.83
N ASN A 59 3.25 9.06 -14.12
CA ASN A 59 3.61 10.09 -13.14
C ASN A 59 3.87 11.45 -13.80
N ASN A 60 4.50 11.46 -14.98
CA ASN A 60 4.75 12.69 -15.72
C ASN A 60 3.44 13.28 -16.29
N TYR A 61 2.50 12.43 -16.75
CA TYR A 61 1.19 12.86 -17.21
C TYR A 61 0.47 13.66 -16.12
N TYR A 62 0.30 13.05 -14.93
CA TYR A 62 -0.39 13.73 -13.82
C TYR A 62 0.34 14.94 -13.28
N LYS A 63 1.68 14.89 -13.15
CA LYS A 63 2.46 16.07 -12.74
C LYS A 63 2.34 17.23 -13.70
N LYS A 64 2.23 16.97 -14.99
CA LYS A 64 2.01 18.02 -16.01
C LYS A 64 0.59 18.55 -15.96
N GLU A 65 -0.41 17.66 -15.84
CA GLU A 65 -1.83 18.04 -15.78
C GLU A 65 -2.11 18.94 -14.57
N TYR A 66 -1.53 18.63 -13.43
CA TYR A 66 -1.72 19.38 -12.18
C TYR A 66 -0.55 20.30 -11.82
N ASN A 67 0.11 20.87 -12.83
CA ASN A 67 1.18 21.85 -12.61
C ASN A 67 0.65 23.20 -12.11
N ASP A 68 -0.56 23.58 -12.51
CA ASP A 68 -1.26 24.78 -12.06
C ASP A 68 -2.36 24.40 -11.04
N ILE A 69 -2.00 24.51 -9.77
CA ILE A 69 -2.89 24.15 -8.66
C ILE A 69 -4.11 25.07 -8.58
N ASN A 70 -4.01 26.33 -9.04
CA ASN A 70 -5.12 27.29 -8.93
C ASN A 70 -6.36 26.83 -9.71
N LYS A 71 -6.16 26.14 -10.84
CA LYS A 71 -7.26 25.58 -11.62
C LYS A 71 -8.06 24.49 -10.93
N LEU A 72 -7.47 23.82 -9.91
CA LEU A 72 -8.17 22.80 -9.13
C LEU A 72 -9.27 23.39 -8.26
N TYR A 73 -9.06 24.61 -7.77
CA TYR A 73 -9.99 25.28 -6.87
C TYR A 73 -11.11 26.04 -7.59
N GLU A 74 -11.22 25.90 -8.92
CA GLU A 74 -12.38 26.38 -9.65
C GLU A 74 -13.63 25.60 -9.26
N THR A 75 -14.69 26.31 -8.86
CA THR A 75 -15.95 25.69 -8.47
C THR A 75 -16.64 25.03 -9.66
N LYS A 76 -16.87 23.74 -9.56
CA LYS A 76 -17.68 22.95 -10.49
C LYS A 76 -19.12 23.01 -10.02
N LYS A 77 -19.88 24.00 -10.45
CA LYS A 77 -21.19 24.41 -9.90
C LYS A 77 -22.21 23.28 -9.77
N ASP A 78 -22.11 22.26 -10.63
CA ASP A 78 -23.09 21.17 -10.74
C ASP A 78 -22.67 19.88 -10.06
N LYS A 79 -21.38 19.75 -9.65
CA LYS A 79 -20.84 18.52 -9.10
C LYS A 79 -19.99 18.74 -7.86
N LYS A 80 -20.09 17.81 -6.93
CA LYS A 80 -19.38 17.83 -5.63
C LYS A 80 -18.91 16.46 -5.20
N TYR A 81 -18.18 16.40 -4.11
CA TYR A 81 -17.73 15.15 -3.47
C TYR A 81 -17.92 15.19 -1.95
N ASN A 82 -18.00 14.01 -1.33
CA ASN A 82 -18.00 13.83 0.11
C ASN A 82 -16.66 13.26 0.58
N ILE A 83 -16.29 13.53 1.84
CA ILE A 83 -15.18 12.89 2.54
C ILE A 83 -15.76 12.00 3.64
N MET A 84 -15.26 10.79 3.75
CA MET A 84 -15.58 9.83 4.80
C MET A 84 -14.30 9.39 5.52
N CYS A 85 -14.20 9.68 6.82
CA CYS A 85 -13.16 9.20 7.71
C CYS A 85 -13.72 8.13 8.63
N VAL A 86 -13.07 6.97 8.72
CA VAL A 86 -13.54 5.84 9.53
C VAL A 86 -12.53 5.49 10.62
N GLY A 87 -13.02 5.32 11.86
CA GLY A 87 -12.15 5.07 13.01
C GLY A 87 -12.74 4.10 14.04
N TYR A 88 -11.85 3.40 14.75
CA TYR A 88 -12.16 2.53 15.86
C TYR A 88 -11.00 2.48 16.84
N LYS A 89 -11.23 2.90 18.09
CA LYS A 89 -10.23 2.89 19.17
C LYS A 89 -8.85 3.41 18.73
N GLU A 90 -8.85 4.56 18.04
CA GLU A 90 -7.66 5.13 17.45
C GLU A 90 -6.80 5.85 18.51
N ASP A 91 -5.49 5.97 18.24
CA ASP A 91 -4.61 6.83 19.04
C ASP A 91 -5.13 8.27 19.03
N PRO A 92 -5.35 8.91 20.21
CA PRO A 92 -5.93 10.25 20.28
C PRO A 92 -5.17 11.31 19.49
N ILE A 93 -3.82 11.23 19.47
CA ILE A 93 -2.98 12.21 18.77
C ILE A 93 -3.08 12.02 17.26
N LEU A 94 -3.07 10.77 16.78
CA LEU A 94 -3.19 10.49 15.35
C LEU A 94 -4.58 10.88 14.84
N PHE A 95 -5.61 10.57 15.60
CA PHE A 95 -6.98 10.94 15.25
C PHE A 95 -7.17 12.46 15.20
N GLU A 96 -6.65 13.19 16.20
CA GLU A 96 -6.70 14.67 16.21
C GLU A 96 -5.97 15.25 15.00
N ASN A 97 -4.78 14.75 14.65
CA ASN A 97 -4.03 15.20 13.47
C ASN A 97 -4.78 14.92 12.15
N CYS A 98 -5.40 13.75 12.02
CA CYS A 98 -6.27 13.43 10.89
C CYS A 98 -7.41 14.44 10.75
N LEU A 99 -8.13 14.71 11.84
CA LEU A 99 -9.23 15.68 11.84
C LEU A 99 -8.76 17.10 11.52
N ILE A 100 -7.59 17.51 12.00
CA ILE A 100 -6.99 18.82 11.66
C ILE A 100 -6.68 18.90 10.16
N SER A 101 -6.18 17.83 9.55
CA SER A 101 -5.96 17.80 8.09
C SER A 101 -7.26 17.92 7.31
N ILE A 102 -8.31 17.24 7.74
CA ILE A 102 -9.65 17.32 7.14
C ILE A 102 -10.25 18.73 7.33
N LYS A 103 -10.05 19.39 8.47
CA LYS A 103 -10.49 20.77 8.70
C LYS A 103 -9.83 21.76 7.74
N LYS A 104 -8.54 21.57 7.44
CA LYS A 104 -7.86 22.39 6.42
C LYS A 104 -8.48 22.22 5.03
N ILE A 105 -8.82 20.99 4.66
CA ILE A 105 -9.51 20.70 3.40
C ILE A 105 -10.90 21.36 3.38
N GLU A 106 -11.64 21.24 4.47
CA GLU A 106 -12.99 21.84 4.61
C GLU A 106 -12.98 23.35 4.32
N THR A 107 -11.97 24.07 4.83
CA THR A 107 -11.87 25.53 4.65
C THR A 107 -11.40 25.95 3.27
N THR A 108 -10.76 25.07 2.49
CA THR A 108 -10.12 25.41 1.22
C THR A 108 -10.80 24.83 0.00
N SER A 109 -11.55 23.73 0.15
CA SER A 109 -12.10 22.97 -0.98
C SER A 109 -13.49 23.46 -1.41
N PRO A 110 -13.62 24.10 -2.59
CA PRO A 110 -14.91 24.65 -3.05
C PRO A 110 -15.89 23.57 -3.52
N ASN A 111 -15.38 22.40 -3.93
CA ASN A 111 -16.19 21.30 -4.45
C ASN A 111 -16.58 20.28 -3.38
N LEU A 112 -16.14 20.47 -2.13
CA LEU A 112 -16.51 19.62 -1.02
C LEU A 112 -17.97 19.89 -0.62
N ASN A 113 -18.78 18.82 -0.56
CA ASN A 113 -20.16 18.88 -0.08
C ASN A 113 -20.22 18.62 1.42
N ARG A 114 -19.82 17.43 1.87
CA ARG A 114 -20.00 16.99 3.26
C ARG A 114 -18.85 16.12 3.76
N ILE A 115 -18.63 16.15 5.07
CA ILE A 115 -17.64 15.35 5.79
C ILE A 115 -18.40 14.44 6.77
N TYR A 116 -18.19 13.14 6.63
CA TYR A 116 -18.67 12.12 7.56
C TYR A 116 -17.49 11.54 8.33
N ILE A 117 -17.46 11.73 9.64
CA ILE A 117 -16.53 11.05 10.56
C ILE A 117 -17.31 9.93 11.22
N ILE A 118 -16.99 8.66 10.89
CA ILE A 118 -17.79 7.52 11.35
C ILE A 118 -16.96 6.67 12.30
N ILE A 119 -17.45 6.56 13.54
CA ILE A 119 -16.81 5.83 14.65
C ILE A 119 -17.52 4.49 14.81
N ASP A 120 -16.75 3.39 14.73
CA ASP A 120 -17.23 2.00 14.86
C ASP A 120 -17.41 1.60 16.33
N SER A 121 -18.01 2.48 17.13
CA SER A 121 -18.28 2.24 18.55
C SER A 121 -19.29 3.28 19.07
N LEU A 122 -20.19 2.87 19.95
CA LEU A 122 -21.03 3.76 20.75
C LEU A 122 -20.36 4.14 22.09
N GLU A 123 -19.28 3.44 22.46
CA GLU A 123 -18.61 3.59 23.76
C GLU A 123 -17.36 4.50 23.69
N ASP A 124 -16.88 4.83 22.49
CA ASP A 124 -15.67 5.61 22.29
C ASP A 124 -15.89 7.13 22.42
N GLU A 125 -16.46 7.57 23.54
CA GLU A 125 -16.76 8.99 23.81
C GLU A 125 -15.53 9.91 23.67
N TYR A 126 -14.30 9.38 23.86
CA TYR A 126 -13.10 10.20 23.71
C TYR A 126 -12.90 10.64 22.25
N MET A 127 -13.26 9.81 21.27
CA MET A 127 -13.18 10.17 19.84
C MET A 127 -14.23 11.27 19.52
N GLU A 128 -15.44 11.18 20.07
CA GLU A 128 -16.46 12.24 19.94
C GLU A 128 -15.98 13.56 20.57
N LYS A 129 -15.30 13.50 21.72
CA LYS A 129 -14.72 14.69 22.38
C LYS A 129 -13.61 15.33 21.54
N ILE A 130 -12.73 14.52 20.93
CA ILE A 130 -11.69 15.02 20.01
C ILE A 130 -12.35 15.65 18.77
N PHE A 131 -13.37 14.99 18.21
CA PHE A 131 -14.12 15.55 17.09
C PHE A 131 -14.68 16.93 17.43
N LYS A 132 -15.38 17.09 18.57
CA LYS A 132 -15.93 18.38 19.02
C LYS A 132 -14.85 19.43 19.28
N LYS A 133 -13.69 19.04 19.78
CA LYS A 133 -12.54 19.94 19.97
C LYS A 133 -12.06 20.53 18.64
N VAL A 134 -12.03 19.73 17.56
CA VAL A 134 -11.57 20.17 16.24
C VAL A 134 -12.68 20.87 15.47
N PHE A 135 -13.89 20.34 15.50
CA PHE A 135 -15.07 20.82 14.78
C PHE A 135 -16.17 21.26 15.77
N GLU A 136 -16.05 22.46 16.31
CA GLU A 136 -16.98 23.00 17.33
C GLU A 136 -18.44 23.00 16.86
N GLN A 137 -18.66 23.35 15.58
CA GLN A 137 -20.00 23.41 14.95
C GLN A 137 -20.45 22.06 14.36
N GLY A 138 -19.59 21.03 14.38
CA GLY A 138 -19.93 19.70 13.87
C GLY A 138 -21.03 19.03 14.70
N ILE A 139 -21.89 18.25 14.08
CA ILE A 139 -22.98 17.53 14.76
C ILE A 139 -22.51 16.11 15.09
N ILE A 140 -22.95 15.57 16.23
CA ILE A 140 -22.78 14.17 16.60
C ILE A 140 -24.13 13.49 16.53
N VAL A 141 -24.19 12.39 15.79
CA VAL A 141 -25.37 11.53 15.65
C VAL A 141 -24.99 10.11 16.07
N ARG A 142 -25.88 9.44 16.78
CA ARG A 142 -25.68 8.05 17.19
C ARG A 142 -26.70 7.15 16.52
N PHE A 143 -26.23 6.12 15.81
CA PHE A 143 -27.08 5.09 15.23
C PHE A 143 -27.44 4.04 16.26
N GLU A 144 -28.73 3.88 16.53
CA GLU A 144 -29.26 2.83 17.40
C GLU A 144 -29.37 1.49 16.66
N LYS A 145 -29.81 1.54 15.41
CA LYS A 145 -29.99 0.35 14.57
C LYS A 145 -29.02 0.36 13.38
N LEU A 146 -28.08 -0.57 13.41
CA LEU A 146 -27.07 -0.68 12.37
C LEU A 146 -27.70 -0.93 10.99
N HIS A 147 -27.39 -0.03 10.03
CA HIS A 147 -27.84 -0.08 8.63
C HIS A 147 -29.35 0.03 8.42
N ASP A 148 -30.09 0.55 9.37
CA ASP A 148 -31.51 0.85 9.18
C ASP A 148 -31.68 2.05 8.23
N ILE A 149 -32.35 1.83 7.11
CA ILE A 149 -32.50 2.84 6.05
C ILE A 149 -33.40 4.00 6.48
N ASP A 150 -34.43 3.72 7.29
CA ASP A 150 -35.35 4.76 7.72
C ASP A 150 -34.73 5.65 8.78
N GLU A 151 -33.89 5.07 9.66
CA GLU A 151 -33.04 5.83 10.58
C GLU A 151 -32.03 6.69 9.82
N MET A 152 -31.38 6.15 8.78
CA MET A 152 -30.46 6.92 7.91
C MET A 152 -31.14 8.10 7.21
N LYS A 153 -32.38 7.92 6.71
CA LYS A 153 -33.16 9.00 6.10
C LYS A 153 -33.55 10.05 7.14
N SER A 154 -33.96 9.63 8.35
CA SER A 154 -34.25 10.54 9.44
C SER A 154 -33.05 11.40 9.81
N ILE A 155 -31.89 10.79 9.91
CA ILE A 155 -30.63 11.47 10.18
C ILE A 155 -30.29 12.47 9.05
N LEU A 156 -30.42 12.09 7.79
CA LEU A 156 -30.18 13.01 6.67
C LEU A 156 -31.10 14.22 6.71
N PHE A 157 -32.34 14.04 7.18
CA PHE A 157 -33.30 15.14 7.38
C PHE A 157 -32.91 16.02 8.57
N GLU A 158 -32.46 15.43 9.69
CA GLU A 158 -32.00 16.13 10.88
C GLU A 158 -30.75 16.94 10.66
N ILE A 159 -29.79 16.38 9.88
CA ILE A 159 -28.51 17.02 9.59
C ILE A 159 -28.71 18.29 8.74
N ASN A 160 -29.74 18.33 7.91
CA ASN A 160 -30.10 19.43 7.03
C ASN A 160 -28.87 19.99 6.27
N GLU A 161 -28.49 21.26 6.52
CA GLU A 161 -27.37 21.95 5.83
C GLU A 161 -26.00 21.76 6.50
N ASN A 162 -25.92 20.99 7.59
CA ASN A 162 -24.64 20.78 8.27
C ASN A 162 -23.66 19.99 7.41
N ARG A 163 -22.46 20.55 7.25
CA ARG A 163 -21.40 19.96 6.41
C ARG A 163 -20.55 18.93 7.15
N ILE A 164 -20.48 18.98 8.48
CA ILE A 164 -19.52 18.20 9.28
C ILE A 164 -20.28 17.38 10.31
N ILE A 165 -20.24 16.06 10.15
CA ILE A 165 -21.05 15.14 10.90
C ILE A 165 -20.18 14.01 11.45
N CYS A 166 -20.27 13.80 12.75
CA CYS A 166 -19.75 12.63 13.42
C CYS A 166 -20.87 11.62 13.64
N ILE A 167 -20.65 10.39 13.23
CA ILE A 167 -21.61 9.30 13.39
C ILE A 167 -20.97 8.23 14.25
N SER A 168 -21.57 7.92 15.40
CA SER A 168 -21.19 6.77 16.22
C SER A 168 -22.20 5.65 16.00
N GLN A 169 -21.71 4.45 15.69
CA GLN A 169 -22.56 3.29 15.43
C GLN A 169 -22.14 2.08 16.28
N GLN A 170 -23.04 1.09 16.40
CA GLN A 170 -22.71 -0.17 17.06
C GLN A 170 -21.52 -0.84 16.38
N HIS A 171 -20.53 -1.29 17.19
CA HIS A 171 -19.32 -1.93 16.68
C HIS A 171 -19.62 -3.23 15.91
N LYS A 172 -19.06 -3.31 14.70
CA LYS A 172 -19.10 -4.54 13.92
C LYS A 172 -17.74 -4.79 13.24
N HIS A 173 -17.35 -3.99 12.28
CA HIS A 173 -16.08 -4.04 11.56
C HIS A 173 -15.98 -2.89 10.55
N LYS A 174 -14.76 -2.57 10.07
CA LYS A 174 -14.49 -1.45 9.16
C LYS A 174 -15.41 -1.42 7.94
N ARG A 175 -15.71 -2.56 7.31
CA ARG A 175 -16.60 -2.63 6.14
C ARG A 175 -18.02 -2.16 6.48
N SER A 176 -18.50 -2.41 7.71
CA SER A 176 -19.80 -1.93 8.18
C SER A 176 -19.85 -0.40 8.25
N VAL A 177 -18.78 0.21 8.76
CA VAL A 177 -18.63 1.67 8.85
C VAL A 177 -18.60 2.32 7.47
N LEU A 178 -17.81 1.74 6.55
CA LEU A 178 -17.76 2.18 5.16
C LEU A 178 -19.11 2.05 4.45
N TYR A 179 -19.85 0.96 4.72
CA TYR A 179 -21.20 0.77 4.19
C TYR A 179 -22.14 1.89 4.64
N THR A 180 -22.14 2.24 5.93
CA THR A 180 -22.92 3.35 6.47
C THR A 180 -22.65 4.65 5.71
N GLY A 181 -21.38 5.02 5.54
CA GLY A 181 -21.01 6.26 4.85
C GLY A 181 -21.35 6.26 3.36
N PHE A 182 -21.14 5.15 2.67
CA PHE A 182 -21.55 5.02 1.27
C PHE A 182 -23.08 5.06 1.11
N LYS A 183 -23.81 4.40 2.00
CA LYS A 183 -25.29 4.39 1.95
C LYS A 183 -25.89 5.76 2.25
N LEU A 184 -25.33 6.48 3.21
CA LEU A 184 -25.73 7.87 3.47
C LEU A 184 -25.48 8.76 2.25
N THR A 185 -24.32 8.62 1.61
CA THR A 185 -24.03 9.39 0.39
C THR A 185 -24.95 9.01 -0.77
N GLU A 186 -25.30 7.73 -0.94
CA GLU A 186 -26.27 7.27 -1.92
C GLU A 186 -27.65 7.91 -1.69
N LEU A 187 -28.13 7.89 -0.45
CA LEU A 187 -29.43 8.48 -0.07
C LEU A 187 -29.41 10.00 -0.25
N GLU A 188 -28.34 10.67 0.18
CA GLU A 188 -28.15 12.11 -0.02
C GLU A 188 -28.12 12.46 -1.51
N ASN A 189 -27.47 11.65 -2.33
CA ASN A 189 -27.37 11.88 -3.76
C ASN A 189 -28.73 11.76 -4.47
N LYS A 190 -29.58 10.86 -4.03
CA LYS A 190 -30.98 10.74 -4.52
C LYS A 190 -31.83 11.97 -4.20
N ILE A 191 -31.58 12.63 -3.06
CA ILE A 191 -32.25 13.88 -2.68
C ILE A 191 -31.74 15.05 -3.51
N ASN A 192 -30.44 15.10 -3.80
CA ASN A 192 -29.75 16.21 -4.43
C ASN A 192 -29.52 16.05 -5.95
N ASN A 193 -30.36 15.26 -6.65
CA ASN A 193 -30.32 15.08 -8.10
C ASN A 193 -28.94 14.69 -8.64
N ASP A 194 -28.27 13.68 -8.05
CA ASP A 194 -26.96 13.16 -8.49
C ASP A 194 -25.84 14.21 -8.52
N MET A 195 -25.86 15.16 -7.61
CA MET A 195 -24.83 16.19 -7.51
C MET A 195 -23.49 15.62 -7.01
N ILE A 196 -23.51 14.60 -6.15
CA ILE A 196 -22.31 14.03 -5.54
C ILE A 196 -21.75 12.93 -6.46
N VAL A 197 -20.59 13.17 -7.09
CA VAL A 197 -19.97 12.24 -8.05
C VAL A 197 -18.83 11.43 -7.45
N GLY A 198 -18.29 11.83 -6.30
CA GLY A 198 -17.19 11.14 -5.65
C GLY A 198 -17.34 11.06 -4.13
N VAL A 199 -16.88 9.94 -3.55
CA VAL A 199 -16.71 9.80 -2.10
C VAL A 199 -15.26 9.43 -1.82
N MET A 200 -14.55 10.31 -1.11
CA MET A 200 -13.21 10.03 -0.64
C MET A 200 -13.27 9.31 0.70
N CYS A 201 -12.55 8.19 0.80
CA CYS A 201 -12.40 7.43 2.04
C CYS A 201 -11.01 7.64 2.61
N THR A 202 -10.91 7.76 3.93
CA THR A 202 -9.66 7.83 4.67
C THR A 202 -9.74 7.08 6.00
N ASP A 203 -8.58 6.64 6.50
CA ASP A 203 -8.46 6.04 7.82
C ASP A 203 -8.20 7.14 8.88
N SER A 204 -8.61 6.89 10.11
CA SER A 204 -8.52 7.84 11.23
C SER A 204 -7.11 8.16 11.71
N ASP A 205 -6.08 7.47 11.17
CA ASP A 205 -4.66 7.69 11.46
C ASP A 205 -3.89 8.36 10.31
N THR A 206 -4.61 8.91 9.35
CA THR A 206 -4.04 9.41 8.10
C THR A 206 -4.10 10.94 8.04
N ASP A 207 -2.95 11.57 7.83
CA ASP A 207 -2.82 13.01 7.55
C ASP A 207 -2.89 13.23 6.04
N ILE A 208 -3.90 13.99 5.58
CA ILE A 208 -4.21 14.16 4.16
C ILE A 208 -3.62 15.49 3.68
N ASP A 209 -2.92 15.46 2.55
CA ASP A 209 -2.48 16.67 1.87
C ASP A 209 -3.71 17.46 1.37
N MET A 210 -3.71 18.76 1.62
CA MET A 210 -4.84 19.66 1.37
C MET A 210 -5.35 19.61 -0.08
N ILE A 211 -4.45 19.41 -1.05
CA ILE A 211 -4.83 19.36 -2.47
C ILE A 211 -5.34 17.98 -2.92
N ALA A 212 -5.09 16.94 -2.14
CA ALA A 212 -5.36 15.57 -2.57
C ALA A 212 -6.83 15.30 -2.95
N PRO A 213 -7.84 15.74 -2.18
CA PRO A 213 -9.23 15.50 -2.53
C PRO A 213 -9.64 16.17 -3.84
N GLU A 214 -9.22 17.41 -4.06
CA GLU A 214 -9.54 18.16 -5.28
C GLU A 214 -8.90 17.53 -6.52
N VAL A 215 -7.64 17.07 -6.43
CA VAL A 215 -6.95 16.35 -7.51
C VAL A 215 -7.68 15.06 -7.87
N MET A 216 -8.14 14.32 -6.86
CA MET A 216 -8.86 13.06 -7.07
C MET A 216 -10.26 13.29 -7.64
N PHE A 217 -10.96 14.30 -7.12
CA PHE A 217 -12.27 14.71 -7.62
C PHE A 217 -12.20 15.19 -9.07
N ASP A 218 -11.25 16.05 -9.41
CA ASP A 218 -11.07 16.55 -10.78
C ASP A 218 -10.82 15.42 -11.79
N THR A 219 -10.05 14.39 -11.38
CA THR A 219 -9.81 13.21 -12.22
C THR A 219 -11.12 12.43 -12.49
N ILE A 220 -11.97 12.20 -11.46
CA ILE A 220 -13.27 11.53 -11.63
C ILE A 220 -14.23 12.40 -12.44
N TYR A 221 -14.20 13.69 -12.23
CA TYR A 221 -15.08 14.65 -12.92
C TYR A 221 -14.77 14.71 -14.42
N LYS A 222 -13.49 14.72 -14.80
CA LYS A 222 -13.05 14.82 -16.21
C LYS A 222 -13.22 13.50 -17.00
N ASP A 223 -13.10 12.37 -16.36
CA ASP A 223 -13.15 11.06 -17.02
C ASP A 223 -14.33 10.22 -16.53
N ASN A 224 -15.41 10.20 -17.31
CA ASN A 224 -16.61 9.39 -17.03
C ASN A 224 -16.34 7.87 -17.00
N THR A 225 -15.20 7.42 -17.49
CA THR A 225 -14.80 6.01 -17.41
C THR A 225 -14.11 5.69 -16.08
N CYS A 226 -13.70 6.71 -15.30
CA CYS A 226 -13.08 6.57 -14.01
C CYS A 226 -14.10 6.10 -12.96
N GLY A 227 -13.91 4.89 -12.44
CA GLY A 227 -14.73 4.34 -11.36
C GLY A 227 -14.14 4.57 -9.97
N ALA A 228 -12.82 4.70 -9.87
CA ALA A 228 -12.11 5.04 -8.64
C ALA A 228 -10.71 5.54 -8.91
N ILE A 229 -10.14 6.23 -7.90
CA ILE A 229 -8.77 6.75 -7.95
C ILE A 229 -8.13 6.62 -6.57
N THR A 230 -6.82 6.38 -6.54
CA THR A 230 -6.01 6.40 -5.31
C THR A 230 -4.86 7.38 -5.45
N GLY A 231 -4.48 8.01 -4.33
CA GLY A 231 -3.28 8.84 -4.24
C GLY A 231 -2.05 8.08 -3.73
N GLU A 232 -0.95 8.80 -3.54
CA GLU A 232 0.30 8.32 -2.97
C GLU A 232 0.23 8.30 -1.45
N LEU A 233 0.38 7.12 -0.84
CA LEU A 233 0.59 7.01 0.60
C LEU A 233 2.06 7.03 0.94
N ARG A 234 2.41 7.88 1.88
CA ARG A 234 3.74 7.99 2.48
C ARG A 234 3.68 7.68 3.97
N ILE A 235 4.81 7.28 4.53
CA ILE A 235 4.91 7.05 5.96
C ILE A 235 5.23 8.38 6.66
N LEU A 236 4.56 8.66 7.76
CA LEU A 236 4.76 9.86 8.59
C LEU A 236 6.23 10.02 8.97
N LYS A 237 6.80 11.20 8.72
CA LYS A 237 8.22 11.48 9.01
C LYS A 237 8.51 11.61 10.53
N ASN A 238 7.51 11.98 11.31
CA ASN A 238 7.63 12.26 12.76
C ASN A 238 7.20 11.09 13.64
N ILE A 239 7.35 9.85 13.18
CA ILE A 239 7.08 8.67 14.00
C ILE A 239 8.01 8.70 15.20
N LYS A 240 7.45 8.68 16.43
CA LYS A 240 8.20 8.68 17.70
C LYS A 240 9.24 7.55 17.79
N ASN A 241 8.99 6.43 17.11
CA ASN A 241 9.86 5.25 17.11
C ASN A 241 10.26 4.89 15.66
N LYS A 242 11.30 5.54 15.13
CA LYS A 242 11.89 5.12 13.84
C LYS A 242 12.63 3.80 14.04
N THR A 243 12.12 2.74 13.46
CA THR A 243 12.73 1.41 13.49
C THR A 243 13.20 1.00 12.09
N PHE A 244 13.99 -0.08 12.01
CA PHE A 244 14.34 -0.71 10.74
C PHE A 244 13.08 -1.09 9.93
N PHE A 245 12.02 -1.57 10.60
CA PHE A 245 10.78 -1.98 9.96
C PHE A 245 10.01 -0.79 9.36
N THR A 246 9.96 0.34 10.07
CA THR A 246 9.32 1.57 9.55
C THR A 246 10.07 2.13 8.34
N LEU A 247 11.41 2.11 8.37
CA LEU A 247 12.24 2.54 7.23
C LEU A 247 12.00 1.64 6.00
N MET A 248 12.05 0.33 6.19
CA MET A 248 11.85 -0.62 5.09
C MET A 248 10.41 -0.54 4.55
N SER A 249 9.43 -0.31 5.41
CA SER A 249 8.04 -0.07 5.00
C SER A 249 7.92 1.22 4.17
N SER A 250 8.57 2.31 4.58
CA SER A 250 8.57 3.57 3.81
C SER A 250 9.11 3.36 2.39
N ILE A 251 10.24 2.69 2.27
CA ILE A 251 10.85 2.34 0.97
C ILE A 251 9.90 1.48 0.12
N ARG A 252 9.25 0.49 0.75
CA ARG A 252 8.31 -0.40 0.05
C ARG A 252 7.04 0.33 -0.38
N TYR A 253 6.50 1.23 0.45
CA TYR A 253 5.35 2.05 0.12
C TYR A 253 5.67 2.95 -1.08
N TRP A 254 6.79 3.67 -1.04
CA TRP A 254 7.19 4.50 -2.17
C TRP A 254 7.23 3.70 -3.49
N TYR A 255 7.85 2.52 -3.47
CA TYR A 255 7.93 1.65 -4.65
C TYR A 255 6.55 1.15 -5.10
N ALA A 256 5.71 0.74 -4.13
CA ALA A 256 4.37 0.23 -4.42
C ALA A 256 3.47 1.28 -5.09
N PHE A 257 3.61 2.54 -4.71
CA PHE A 257 2.80 3.63 -5.27
C PHE A 257 3.42 4.17 -6.56
N ASN A 258 4.67 4.57 -6.53
CA ASN A 258 5.30 5.28 -7.65
C ASN A 258 5.73 4.39 -8.81
N ILE A 259 5.74 3.07 -8.63
CA ILE A 259 6.07 2.10 -9.68
C ILE A 259 4.91 1.15 -9.96
N GLU A 260 4.50 0.33 -8.99
CA GLU A 260 3.52 -0.72 -9.24
C GLU A 260 2.14 -0.12 -9.57
N ARG A 261 1.59 0.77 -8.71
CA ARG A 261 0.29 1.42 -8.96
C ARG A 261 0.33 2.36 -10.16
N ALA A 262 1.43 3.10 -10.33
CA ALA A 262 1.61 3.98 -11.48
C ALA A 262 1.60 3.19 -12.82
N TYR A 263 2.26 2.02 -12.86
CA TYR A 263 2.22 1.11 -13.99
C TYR A 263 0.79 0.62 -14.30
N TYR A 264 0.06 0.16 -13.28
CA TYR A 264 -1.32 -0.28 -13.47
C TYR A 264 -2.26 0.86 -13.84
N SER A 265 -2.02 2.04 -13.30
CA SER A 265 -2.77 3.26 -13.61
C SER A 265 -2.66 3.66 -15.07
N TYR A 266 -1.47 3.56 -15.66
CA TYR A 266 -1.27 3.83 -17.09
C TYR A 266 -2.17 2.95 -17.97
N LYS A 267 -2.52 1.74 -17.51
CA LYS A 267 -3.45 0.82 -18.16
C LYS A 267 -4.90 0.98 -17.67
N GLY A 268 -5.19 1.94 -16.82
CA GLY A 268 -6.51 2.15 -16.23
C GLY A 268 -6.98 1.03 -15.30
N SER A 269 -6.06 0.26 -14.72
CA SER A 269 -6.41 -0.98 -13.99
C SER A 269 -5.61 -1.14 -12.69
N VAL A 270 -5.61 -0.11 -11.82
CA VAL A 270 -5.04 -0.23 -10.47
C VAL A 270 -5.77 -1.34 -9.71
N LEU A 271 -5.01 -2.30 -9.17
CA LEU A 271 -5.55 -3.52 -8.55
C LEU A 271 -5.98 -3.38 -7.09
N CYS A 272 -5.70 -2.22 -6.48
CA CYS A 272 -6.10 -1.91 -5.12
C CYS A 272 -6.07 -0.40 -4.89
N VAL A 273 -7.22 0.22 -4.76
CA VAL A 273 -7.39 1.56 -4.21
C VAL A 273 -7.08 1.49 -2.74
N SER A 274 -6.19 2.35 -2.24
CA SER A 274 -5.77 2.28 -0.84
C SER A 274 -6.83 2.83 0.09
N GLY A 275 -7.16 2.09 1.16
CA GLY A 275 -8.14 2.50 2.16
C GLY A 275 -7.89 3.90 2.76
N PRO A 276 -6.62 4.26 3.12
CA PRO A 276 -6.32 5.57 3.68
C PRO A 276 -6.43 6.74 2.70
N LEU A 277 -6.38 6.52 1.39
CA LEU A 277 -6.53 7.57 0.37
C LEU A 277 -7.10 7.01 -0.92
N GLY A 278 -8.40 6.89 -0.97
CA GLY A 278 -9.14 6.44 -2.14
C GLY A 278 -10.40 7.27 -2.37
N MET A 279 -10.69 7.61 -3.62
CA MET A 279 -11.96 8.23 -3.99
C MET A 279 -12.68 7.33 -4.99
N TYR A 280 -13.98 7.15 -4.77
CA TYR A 280 -14.83 6.25 -5.52
C TYR A 280 -15.95 7.02 -6.19
N ASN A 281 -16.26 6.67 -7.43
CA ASN A 281 -17.40 7.23 -8.15
C ASN A 281 -18.70 6.73 -7.53
N THR A 282 -19.59 7.63 -7.13
CA THR A 282 -20.84 7.31 -6.42
C THR A 282 -21.75 6.41 -7.21
N LYS A 283 -21.87 6.59 -8.53
CA LYS A 283 -22.69 5.71 -9.37
C LYS A 283 -22.16 4.27 -9.41
N CYS A 284 -20.83 4.09 -9.37
CA CYS A 284 -20.25 2.75 -9.27
C CYS A 284 -20.57 2.10 -7.92
N ILE A 285 -20.44 2.88 -6.83
CA ILE A 285 -20.74 2.40 -5.48
C ILE A 285 -22.20 1.97 -5.37
N GLU A 286 -23.14 2.78 -5.83
CA GLU A 286 -24.57 2.47 -5.79
C GLU A 286 -24.88 1.08 -6.39
N PHE A 287 -24.25 0.75 -7.51
CA PHE A 287 -24.45 -0.54 -8.19
C PHE A 287 -23.92 -1.76 -7.43
N ILE A 288 -22.85 -1.60 -6.65
CA ILE A 288 -22.11 -2.73 -6.08
C ILE A 288 -22.17 -2.81 -4.57
N LEU A 289 -22.76 -1.81 -3.90
CA LEU A 289 -22.64 -1.59 -2.45
C LEU A 289 -23.11 -2.80 -1.64
N ASP A 290 -24.32 -3.29 -1.89
CA ASP A 290 -24.91 -4.39 -1.13
C ASP A 290 -24.18 -5.72 -1.39
N ASP A 291 -23.81 -5.97 -2.64
CA ASP A 291 -23.05 -7.17 -3.02
C ASP A 291 -21.61 -7.13 -2.46
N TRP A 292 -20.98 -5.95 -2.46
CA TRP A 292 -19.68 -5.74 -1.83
C TRP A 292 -19.74 -5.94 -0.31
N TYR A 293 -20.77 -5.42 0.34
CA TYR A 293 -20.92 -5.55 1.79
C TYR A 293 -21.11 -7.02 2.21
N ASN A 294 -21.93 -7.76 1.49
CA ASN A 294 -22.28 -9.15 1.77
C ASN A 294 -21.25 -10.18 1.25
N GLN A 295 -20.01 -9.76 0.98
CA GLN A 295 -18.96 -10.67 0.52
C GLN A 295 -18.78 -11.86 1.46
N LYS A 296 -18.88 -13.07 0.91
CA LYS A 296 -18.58 -14.32 1.59
C LYS A 296 -17.47 -15.07 0.85
N TYR A 297 -16.63 -15.76 1.59
CA TYR A 297 -15.60 -16.66 1.07
C TYR A 297 -15.68 -18.00 1.77
N LEU A 298 -15.88 -19.09 1.04
CA LEU A 298 -16.11 -20.43 1.57
C LEU A 298 -17.19 -20.45 2.67
N GLY A 299 -18.29 -19.72 2.47
CA GLY A 299 -19.42 -19.62 3.40
C GLY A 299 -19.24 -18.68 4.59
N LYS A 300 -18.03 -18.15 4.84
CA LYS A 300 -17.75 -17.19 5.92
C LYS A 300 -17.76 -15.75 5.43
N GLU A 301 -18.26 -14.83 6.26
CA GLU A 301 -18.26 -13.40 6.01
C GLU A 301 -16.82 -12.85 5.95
N CYS A 302 -16.57 -11.87 5.07
CA CYS A 302 -15.27 -11.23 4.92
C CYS A 302 -15.26 -9.88 5.63
N THR A 303 -14.56 -9.77 6.76
CA THR A 303 -14.52 -8.56 7.60
C THR A 303 -13.45 -7.54 7.21
N TYR A 304 -12.42 -7.95 6.44
CA TYR A 304 -11.31 -7.12 5.97
C TYR A 304 -11.00 -7.35 4.48
N GLY A 305 -10.18 -6.47 3.89
CA GLY A 305 -9.89 -6.46 2.45
C GLY A 305 -11.00 -5.75 1.67
N ASP A 306 -11.69 -4.85 2.35
CA ASP A 306 -12.74 -3.97 1.87
C ASP A 306 -12.30 -3.19 0.64
N ASP A 307 -11.14 -2.56 0.69
CA ASP A 307 -10.52 -1.75 -0.35
C ASP A 307 -10.24 -2.55 -1.63
N ARG A 308 -9.65 -3.73 -1.50
CA ARG A 308 -9.33 -4.60 -2.63
C ARG A 308 -10.59 -5.17 -3.28
N HIS A 309 -11.55 -5.61 -2.46
CA HIS A 309 -12.81 -6.14 -2.99
C HIS A 309 -13.61 -5.08 -3.74
N LEU A 310 -13.69 -3.87 -3.17
CA LEU A 310 -14.36 -2.73 -3.80
C LEU A 310 -13.69 -2.37 -5.15
N THR A 311 -12.35 -2.34 -5.17
CA THR A 311 -11.57 -2.13 -6.39
C THR A 311 -11.93 -3.14 -7.48
N ASN A 312 -11.95 -4.43 -7.13
CA ASN A 312 -12.25 -5.49 -8.09
C ASN A 312 -13.70 -5.44 -8.60
N LYS A 313 -14.65 -5.11 -7.72
CA LYS A 313 -16.04 -4.92 -8.15
C LYS A 313 -16.18 -3.80 -9.18
N ILE A 314 -15.48 -2.68 -8.97
CA ILE A 314 -15.48 -1.54 -9.91
C ILE A 314 -14.82 -1.93 -11.25
N LEU A 315 -13.69 -2.65 -11.23
CA LEU A 315 -13.08 -3.20 -12.45
C LEU A 315 -14.05 -4.15 -13.16
N GLY A 316 -14.84 -4.93 -12.40
CA GLY A 316 -15.87 -5.81 -12.93
C GLY A 316 -17.02 -5.10 -13.67
N LEU A 317 -17.26 -3.83 -13.38
CA LEU A 317 -18.18 -2.97 -14.13
C LEU A 317 -17.58 -2.45 -15.45
N GLY A 318 -16.33 -2.80 -15.77
CA GLY A 318 -15.61 -2.27 -16.94
C GLY A 318 -15.12 -0.83 -16.75
N LYS A 319 -15.13 -0.31 -15.53
CA LYS A 319 -14.63 1.03 -15.22
C LYS A 319 -13.12 1.01 -15.01
N LYS A 320 -12.47 2.14 -15.29
CA LYS A 320 -11.05 2.33 -15.09
C LYS A 320 -10.76 2.76 -13.65
N ILE A 321 -9.59 2.37 -13.15
CA ILE A 321 -9.08 2.79 -11.84
C ILE A 321 -7.69 3.35 -12.01
N TYR A 322 -7.48 4.56 -11.44
CA TYR A 322 -6.26 5.31 -11.60
C TYR A 322 -5.48 5.50 -10.30
N TYR A 323 -4.21 5.84 -10.45
CA TYR A 323 -3.34 6.34 -9.39
C TYR A 323 -2.79 7.70 -9.80
N ASN A 324 -2.95 8.69 -8.93
CA ASN A 324 -2.44 10.04 -9.14
C ASN A 324 -1.36 10.37 -8.11
N PRO A 325 -0.09 10.57 -8.51
CA PRO A 325 1.03 10.84 -7.60
C PRO A 325 0.99 12.26 -6.99
N VAL A 326 0.12 13.14 -7.48
CA VAL A 326 -0.02 14.51 -6.96
C VAL A 326 -0.89 14.51 -5.69
N ALA A 327 -1.91 13.64 -5.62
CA ALA A 327 -2.70 13.43 -4.42
C ALA A 327 -1.88 12.61 -3.40
N LYS A 328 -1.61 13.18 -2.21
CA LYS A 328 -0.76 12.57 -1.19
C LYS A 328 -1.46 12.46 0.16
N ALA A 329 -1.12 11.43 0.92
CA ALA A 329 -1.45 11.33 2.34
C ALA A 329 -0.34 10.61 3.10
N PHE A 330 -0.31 10.80 4.43
CA PHE A 330 0.72 10.29 5.31
C PHE A 330 0.06 9.44 6.39
N THR A 331 0.53 8.21 6.57
CA THR A 331 -0.03 7.24 7.52
C THR A 331 1.07 6.56 8.33
N GLU A 332 0.68 5.84 9.36
CA GLU A 332 1.60 5.04 10.15
C GLU A 332 1.85 3.65 9.54
N THR A 333 2.93 3.01 10.03
CA THR A 333 3.30 1.63 9.66
C THR A 333 3.80 0.89 10.88
N PRO A 334 3.65 -0.45 10.93
CA PRO A 334 4.16 -1.25 12.03
C PRO A 334 5.65 -1.06 12.31
N GLY A 335 5.97 -0.74 13.55
CA GLY A 335 7.35 -0.56 14.00
C GLY A 335 8.04 -1.84 14.48
N THR A 336 7.33 -2.98 14.55
CA THR A 336 7.86 -4.27 15.04
C THR A 336 7.63 -5.38 14.02
N MET A 337 8.50 -6.40 14.09
CA MET A 337 8.42 -7.59 13.22
C MET A 337 7.06 -8.28 13.31
N ILE A 338 6.55 -8.45 14.52
CA ILE A 338 5.30 -9.15 14.80
C ILE A 338 4.09 -8.42 14.23
N ARG A 339 4.00 -7.10 14.47
CA ARG A 339 2.93 -6.28 13.90
C ARG A 339 2.98 -6.27 12.37
N LEU A 340 4.18 -6.19 11.79
CA LEU A 340 4.37 -6.27 10.35
C LEU A 340 3.92 -7.62 9.79
N PHE A 341 4.26 -8.74 10.45
CA PHE A 341 3.81 -10.08 10.05
C PHE A 341 2.28 -10.20 10.08
N LYS A 342 1.62 -9.77 11.17
CA LYS A 342 0.14 -9.77 11.29
C LYS A 342 -0.51 -8.93 10.17
N GLN A 343 -0.02 -7.70 9.94
CA GLN A 343 -0.52 -6.82 8.89
C GLN A 343 -0.38 -7.45 7.50
N GLN A 344 0.80 -7.98 7.17
CA GLN A 344 1.07 -8.60 5.88
C GLN A 344 0.26 -9.90 5.69
N THR A 345 0.06 -10.68 6.74
CA THR A 345 -0.79 -11.88 6.70
C THR A 345 -2.23 -11.51 6.35
N ARG A 346 -2.79 -10.50 6.99
CA ARG A 346 -4.14 -9.98 6.70
C ARG A 346 -4.26 -9.51 5.25
N TRP A 347 -3.28 -8.74 4.75
CA TRP A 347 -3.28 -8.25 3.36
C TRP A 347 -3.13 -9.39 2.35
N ASN A 348 -2.30 -10.39 2.65
CA ASN A 348 -2.13 -11.55 1.77
C ASN A 348 -3.36 -12.47 1.77
N ARG A 349 -4.05 -12.65 2.90
CA ARG A 349 -5.35 -13.37 2.96
C ARG A 349 -6.37 -12.69 2.04
N SER A 350 -6.50 -11.37 2.13
CA SER A 350 -7.37 -10.60 1.23
C SER A 350 -6.95 -10.78 -0.24
N ALA A 351 -5.66 -10.64 -0.55
CA ALA A 351 -5.16 -10.77 -1.91
C ALA A 351 -5.46 -12.17 -2.49
N ASN A 352 -5.23 -13.24 -1.73
CA ASN A 352 -5.49 -14.61 -2.16
C ASN A 352 -6.98 -14.86 -2.43
N ARG A 353 -7.86 -14.34 -1.56
CA ARG A 353 -9.31 -14.43 -1.77
C ARG A 353 -9.71 -13.76 -3.08
N GLU A 354 -9.21 -12.56 -3.32
CA GLU A 354 -9.57 -11.78 -4.49
C GLU A 354 -9.05 -12.40 -5.80
N ILE A 355 -7.83 -12.91 -5.84
CA ILE A 355 -7.28 -13.57 -7.04
C ILE A 355 -8.11 -14.79 -7.41
N LEU A 356 -8.41 -15.66 -6.45
CA LEU A 356 -9.14 -16.91 -6.70
C LEU A 356 -10.61 -16.66 -7.07
N TRP A 357 -11.24 -15.65 -6.48
CA TRP A 357 -12.65 -15.33 -6.66
C TRP A 357 -12.92 -14.49 -7.90
N ASN A 358 -12.02 -13.57 -8.21
CA ASN A 358 -12.28 -12.49 -9.15
C ASN A 358 -11.69 -12.67 -10.55
N ILE A 359 -11.15 -13.83 -10.88
CA ILE A 359 -10.78 -14.13 -12.28
C ILE A 359 -11.95 -13.82 -13.23
N MET A 360 -13.19 -14.01 -12.76
CA MET A 360 -14.40 -13.70 -13.55
C MET A 360 -14.64 -12.19 -13.73
N TYR A 361 -14.22 -11.34 -12.78
CA TYR A 361 -14.36 -9.88 -12.91
C TYR A 361 -13.28 -9.26 -13.78
N LEU A 362 -12.17 -9.97 -13.97
CA LEU A 362 -11.03 -9.49 -14.74
C LEU A 362 -11.23 -9.53 -16.26
N LYS A 363 -12.39 -9.96 -16.75
CA LYS A 363 -12.72 -10.00 -18.19
C LYS A 363 -12.64 -8.62 -18.88
N HIS A 364 -12.75 -7.53 -18.11
CA HIS A 364 -12.67 -6.16 -18.62
C HIS A 364 -11.28 -5.56 -18.48
N VAL A 365 -10.33 -6.29 -17.89
CA VAL A 365 -8.96 -5.83 -17.66
C VAL A 365 -8.07 -6.30 -18.82
N HIS A 366 -7.08 -5.48 -19.17
CA HIS A 366 -6.15 -5.81 -20.24
C HIS A 366 -5.43 -7.14 -19.98
N LEU A 367 -5.25 -7.98 -21.00
CA LEU A 367 -4.64 -9.32 -20.88
C LEU A 367 -3.28 -9.32 -20.15
N THR A 368 -2.46 -8.28 -20.33
CA THR A 368 -1.18 -8.15 -19.63
C THR A 368 -1.33 -8.05 -18.11
N ILE A 369 -2.41 -7.43 -17.63
CA ILE A 369 -2.71 -7.35 -16.19
C ILE A 369 -3.09 -8.72 -15.64
N LEU A 370 -3.84 -9.51 -16.41
CA LEU A 370 -4.17 -10.88 -16.02
C LEU A 370 -2.89 -11.75 -15.90
N ILE A 371 -1.98 -11.62 -16.86
CA ILE A 371 -0.67 -12.30 -16.81
C ILE A 371 0.12 -11.87 -15.59
N ASP A 372 0.14 -10.56 -15.29
CA ASP A 372 0.81 -10.00 -14.11
C ASP A 372 0.23 -10.57 -12.81
N LEU A 373 -1.10 -10.71 -12.70
CA LEU A 373 -1.77 -11.30 -11.54
C LEU A 373 -1.39 -12.77 -11.32
N ILE A 374 -1.39 -13.56 -12.38
CA ILE A 374 -0.94 -14.97 -12.33
C ILE A 374 0.52 -15.03 -11.86
N TYR A 375 1.37 -14.17 -12.42
CA TYR A 375 2.77 -14.08 -12.03
C TYR A 375 2.93 -13.71 -10.54
N ILE A 376 2.24 -12.67 -10.06
CA ILE A 376 2.28 -12.23 -8.66
C ILE A 376 1.83 -13.35 -7.71
N PHE A 377 0.84 -14.14 -8.13
CA PHE A 377 0.37 -15.29 -7.35
C PHE A 377 1.42 -16.42 -7.29
N LEU A 378 2.03 -16.77 -8.42
CA LEU A 378 2.99 -17.89 -8.51
C LEU A 378 4.39 -17.52 -7.99
N TYR A 379 4.80 -16.26 -8.11
CA TYR A 379 6.13 -15.77 -7.78
C TYR A 379 6.66 -16.21 -6.39
N PRO A 380 5.88 -16.13 -5.29
CA PRO A 380 6.34 -16.55 -3.98
C PRO A 380 6.74 -18.03 -3.93
N PHE A 381 5.95 -18.90 -4.55
CA PHE A 381 6.21 -20.34 -4.57
C PHE A 381 7.47 -20.69 -5.36
N ILE A 382 7.70 -20.00 -6.49
CA ILE A 382 8.93 -20.14 -7.28
C ILE A 382 10.15 -19.74 -6.47
N ILE A 383 10.10 -18.58 -5.80
CA ILE A 383 11.19 -18.07 -4.95
C ILE A 383 11.46 -19.00 -3.77
N ILE A 384 10.42 -19.50 -3.10
CA ILE A 384 10.55 -20.45 -1.99
C ILE A 384 11.24 -21.72 -2.47
N GLY A 385 10.75 -22.32 -3.56
CA GLY A 385 11.32 -23.55 -4.09
C GLY A 385 12.81 -23.40 -4.44
N TYR A 386 13.16 -22.26 -5.04
CA TYR A 386 14.55 -21.97 -5.40
C TYR A 386 15.43 -21.71 -4.17
N LEU A 387 14.95 -20.92 -3.22
CA LEU A 387 15.67 -20.63 -1.99
C LEU A 387 15.96 -21.91 -1.21
N LEU A 388 14.95 -22.78 -1.04
CA LEU A 388 15.12 -24.07 -0.36
C LEU A 388 16.08 -25.00 -1.14
N PHE A 389 15.98 -25.04 -2.47
CA PHE A 389 16.92 -25.79 -3.28
C PHE A 389 18.37 -25.33 -3.05
N ILE A 390 18.63 -24.01 -3.09
CA ILE A 390 19.98 -23.45 -2.85
C ILE A 390 20.46 -23.82 -1.45
N LEU A 391 19.64 -23.61 -0.41
CA LEU A 391 20.04 -23.82 0.97
C LEU A 391 20.35 -25.30 1.30
N PHE A 392 19.62 -26.26 0.69
CA PHE A 392 19.79 -27.66 1.01
C PHE A 392 20.64 -28.45 0.02
N LYS A 393 20.74 -28.02 -1.24
CA LYS A 393 21.41 -28.77 -2.33
C LYS A 393 22.27 -27.89 -3.24
N GLY A 394 22.28 -26.57 -3.03
CA GLY A 394 22.98 -25.65 -3.91
C GLY A 394 24.48 -25.61 -3.70
N THR A 395 25.19 -25.18 -4.74
CA THR A 395 26.62 -24.89 -4.70
C THR A 395 26.88 -23.44 -4.29
N LEU A 396 28.09 -23.15 -3.84
CA LEU A 396 28.50 -21.78 -3.49
C LEU A 396 28.32 -20.81 -4.68
N TYR A 397 28.61 -21.28 -5.90
CA TYR A 397 28.41 -20.50 -7.12
C TYR A 397 26.94 -20.12 -7.32
N GLN A 398 26.00 -21.07 -7.19
CA GLN A 398 24.56 -20.80 -7.32
C GLN A 398 24.06 -19.82 -6.26
N TYR A 399 24.55 -19.96 -5.03
CA TYR A 399 24.22 -19.02 -3.95
C TYR A 399 24.77 -17.62 -4.24
N ALA A 400 26.04 -17.52 -4.70
CA ALA A 400 26.65 -16.23 -5.04
C ALA A 400 25.89 -15.53 -6.19
N VAL A 401 25.52 -16.27 -7.24
CA VAL A 401 24.71 -15.74 -8.35
C VAL A 401 23.37 -15.24 -7.85
N TYR A 402 22.69 -16.01 -7.01
CA TYR A 402 21.40 -15.62 -6.45
C TYR A 402 21.47 -14.32 -5.63
N ILE A 403 22.42 -14.23 -4.71
CA ILE A 403 22.61 -13.03 -3.90
C ILE A 403 23.01 -11.83 -4.78
N SER A 404 23.85 -12.03 -5.79
CA SER A 404 24.24 -10.98 -6.74
C SER A 404 23.04 -10.45 -7.51
N ILE A 405 22.14 -11.31 -7.97
CA ILE A 405 20.89 -10.89 -8.64
C ILE A 405 20.01 -10.04 -7.70
N LEU A 406 19.80 -10.48 -6.46
CA LEU A 406 19.03 -9.72 -5.48
C LEU A 406 19.65 -8.35 -5.21
N PHE A 407 20.97 -8.30 -5.10
CA PHE A 407 21.72 -7.08 -4.87
C PHE A 407 21.60 -6.10 -6.03
N VAL A 408 21.85 -6.57 -7.26
CA VAL A 408 21.76 -5.75 -8.48
C VAL A 408 20.34 -5.22 -8.67
N VAL A 409 19.31 -6.06 -8.52
CA VAL A 409 17.91 -5.63 -8.60
C VAL A 409 17.58 -4.60 -7.52
N GLY A 410 18.07 -4.78 -6.31
CA GLY A 410 17.88 -3.84 -5.21
C GLY A 410 18.56 -2.49 -5.49
N ILE A 411 19.79 -2.49 -6.01
CA ILE A 411 20.51 -1.27 -6.42
C ILE A 411 19.75 -0.54 -7.53
N ILE A 412 19.33 -1.25 -8.58
CA ILE A 412 18.58 -0.66 -9.70
C ILE A 412 17.31 0.03 -9.17
N LYS A 413 16.57 -0.64 -8.30
CA LYS A 413 15.36 -0.07 -7.69
C LYS A 413 15.68 1.14 -6.80
N GLY A 414 16.74 1.07 -6.01
CA GLY A 414 17.19 2.15 -5.15
C GLY A 414 17.61 3.40 -5.93
N LEU A 415 18.47 3.21 -6.94
CA LEU A 415 18.93 4.32 -7.78
C LEU A 415 17.80 4.93 -8.60
N TYR A 416 16.91 4.12 -9.16
CA TYR A 416 15.71 4.62 -9.83
C TYR A 416 14.86 5.47 -8.88
N GLY A 417 14.68 5.00 -7.64
CA GLY A 417 13.96 5.73 -6.63
C GLY A 417 14.59 7.07 -6.28
N ILE A 418 15.92 7.15 -6.17
CA ILE A 418 16.62 8.42 -5.92
C ILE A 418 16.45 9.40 -7.07
N LEU A 419 16.49 8.92 -8.32
CA LEU A 419 16.34 9.78 -9.50
C LEU A 419 14.95 10.41 -9.60
N LEU A 420 13.92 9.71 -9.12
CA LEU A 420 12.54 10.18 -9.18
C LEU A 420 12.06 10.86 -7.90
N ASN A 421 12.69 10.58 -6.76
CA ASN A 421 12.33 11.11 -5.46
C ASN A 421 13.47 11.93 -4.86
N ASN A 422 13.43 13.23 -5.11
CA ASN A 422 14.43 14.16 -4.55
C ASN A 422 14.27 14.36 -3.02
N GLU A 423 13.14 13.96 -2.43
CA GLU A 423 12.79 14.24 -1.04
C GLU A 423 13.36 13.21 -0.04
N ASP A 424 13.51 11.95 -0.46
CA ASP A 424 13.96 10.86 0.43
C ASP A 424 15.00 9.96 -0.24
N LYS A 425 16.25 10.16 0.14
CA LYS A 425 17.38 9.38 -0.37
C LYS A 425 17.50 7.99 0.29
N SER A 426 16.74 7.71 1.33
CA SER A 426 16.78 6.41 2.03
C SER A 426 16.36 5.23 1.14
N ILE A 427 15.70 5.51 0.03
CA ILE A 427 15.32 4.52 -1.00
C ILE A 427 16.53 3.72 -1.52
N ILE A 428 17.76 4.24 -1.43
CA ILE A 428 18.98 3.49 -1.82
C ILE A 428 19.10 2.17 -1.05
N PHE A 429 18.54 2.10 0.16
CA PHE A 429 18.54 0.88 0.98
C PHE A 429 17.51 -0.16 0.55
N PHE A 430 16.92 -0.05 -0.64
CA PHE A 430 15.92 -1.01 -1.15
C PHE A 430 16.45 -2.47 -1.11
N THR A 431 17.72 -2.67 -1.28
CA THR A 431 18.35 -4.01 -1.19
C THR A 431 18.10 -4.66 0.17
N SER A 432 18.12 -3.87 1.26
CA SER A 432 17.88 -4.36 2.63
C SER A 432 16.44 -4.85 2.84
N TYR A 433 15.49 -4.43 2.00
CA TYR A 433 14.12 -4.93 2.03
C TYR A 433 14.04 -6.43 1.73
N SER A 434 15.02 -7.00 1.03
CA SER A 434 15.08 -8.45 0.79
C SER A 434 15.10 -9.25 2.10
N PHE A 435 15.75 -8.73 3.16
CA PHE A 435 15.72 -9.37 4.48
C PHE A 435 14.27 -9.49 5.01
N ILE A 436 13.50 -8.39 4.98
CA ILE A 436 12.08 -8.39 5.38
C ILE A 436 11.28 -9.36 4.51
N TYR A 437 11.55 -9.36 3.19
CA TYR A 437 10.84 -10.22 2.26
C TYR A 437 11.01 -11.71 2.61
N TYR A 438 12.24 -12.15 2.84
CA TYR A 438 12.52 -13.55 3.15
C TYR A 438 12.14 -13.98 4.55
N THR A 439 12.27 -13.12 5.55
CA THR A 439 12.05 -13.50 6.95
C THR A 439 10.61 -13.27 7.42
N ILE A 440 9.87 -12.33 6.80
CA ILE A 440 8.53 -11.92 7.25
C ILE A 440 7.48 -12.10 6.16
N ILE A 441 7.73 -11.59 4.94
CA ILE A 441 6.68 -11.56 3.89
C ILE A 441 6.40 -12.97 3.37
N ILE A 442 7.41 -13.78 3.11
CA ILE A 442 7.22 -15.16 2.66
C ILE A 442 6.40 -15.99 3.65
N PRO A 443 6.76 -16.09 4.95
CA PRO A 443 5.95 -16.87 5.89
C PRO A 443 4.55 -16.28 6.07
N SER A 444 4.37 -14.96 5.99
CA SER A 444 3.03 -14.35 6.02
C SER A 444 2.17 -14.76 4.82
N ARG A 445 2.77 -14.90 3.63
CA ARG A 445 2.08 -15.37 2.41
C ARG A 445 1.70 -16.85 2.50
N LEU A 446 2.61 -17.70 2.98
CA LEU A 446 2.33 -19.11 3.20
C LEU A 446 1.21 -19.30 4.23
N PHE A 447 1.30 -18.60 5.35
CA PHE A 447 0.28 -18.67 6.39
C PHE A 447 -1.08 -18.15 5.91
N ALA A 448 -1.09 -17.05 5.18
CA ALA A 448 -2.30 -16.52 4.57
C ALA A 448 -2.94 -17.49 3.56
N PHE A 449 -2.13 -18.25 2.83
CA PHE A 449 -2.62 -19.24 1.86
C PHE A 449 -3.34 -20.40 2.51
N ILE A 450 -2.83 -20.90 3.64
CA ILE A 450 -3.45 -22.03 4.38
C ILE A 450 -4.56 -21.59 5.35
N THR A 451 -4.69 -20.28 5.62
CA THR A 451 -5.69 -19.72 6.56
C THR A 451 -6.58 -18.65 5.93
N PRO A 452 -7.17 -18.85 4.74
CA PRO A 452 -7.89 -17.82 4.01
C PRO A 452 -9.22 -17.41 4.66
N THR A 453 -9.77 -18.24 5.54
CA THR A 453 -11.09 -18.06 6.17
C THR A 453 -11.04 -17.40 7.55
N ILE A 454 -9.85 -17.04 8.06
CA ILE A 454 -9.75 -16.30 9.32
C ILE A 454 -10.25 -14.88 9.12
N ILE A 455 -11.17 -14.44 9.98
CA ILE A 455 -11.87 -13.14 9.88
C ILE A 455 -11.35 -12.10 10.88
N GLU A 456 -10.53 -12.50 11.85
CA GLU A 456 -10.01 -11.62 12.91
C GLU A 456 -9.02 -10.58 12.36
N TRP A 457 -9.16 -9.33 12.83
CA TRP A 457 -8.31 -8.22 12.39
C TRP A 457 -6.87 -8.28 12.93
N GLY A 458 -6.69 -8.75 14.16
CA GLY A 458 -5.38 -9.03 14.76
C GLY A 458 -4.41 -7.84 14.96
N THR A 459 -4.79 -6.61 14.59
CA THR A 459 -3.89 -5.43 14.60
C THR A 459 -4.49 -4.18 15.25
N THR A 460 -5.70 -4.27 15.81
CA THR A 460 -6.52 -3.11 16.20
C THR A 460 -6.17 -2.48 17.56
N GLN A 461 -5.40 -3.15 18.42
CA GLN A 461 -4.99 -2.57 19.70
C GLN A 461 -3.55 -2.07 19.62
N ARG A 462 -3.36 -0.75 19.46
CA ARG A 462 -2.02 -0.14 19.37
C ARG A 462 -1.33 -0.03 20.73
N ASN A 463 -2.08 -0.04 21.83
CA ASN A 463 -1.55 0.20 23.17
C ASN A 463 -1.23 -1.07 23.97
N GLU A 464 -1.69 -2.25 23.55
CA GLU A 464 -1.36 -3.50 24.22
C GLU A 464 -0.35 -4.30 23.40
N ILE A 465 0.85 -4.46 23.92
CA ILE A 465 1.79 -5.47 23.48
C ILE A 465 1.22 -6.79 23.99
N ASP A 466 0.43 -7.45 23.15
CA ASP A 466 -0.04 -8.80 23.44
C ASP A 466 1.17 -9.74 23.36
N LEU A 467 1.80 -9.93 24.51
CA LEU A 467 2.94 -10.84 24.69
C LEU A 467 2.50 -12.32 24.71
N ASN A 468 1.21 -12.59 24.62
CA ASN A 468 0.72 -13.95 24.46
C ASN A 468 1.28 -14.51 23.15
N ILE A 469 2.08 -15.55 23.25
CA ILE A 469 2.58 -16.34 22.11
C ILE A 469 1.35 -17.03 21.49
N ASN A 470 0.63 -16.29 20.70
CA ASN A 470 -0.51 -16.80 19.95
C ASN A 470 0.02 -17.79 18.91
N LEU A 471 -0.72 -18.84 18.66
CA LEU A 471 -0.47 -19.85 17.61
C LEU A 471 -0.16 -19.22 16.24
N ASP A 472 -0.57 -17.95 16.04
CA ASP A 472 -0.32 -17.16 14.84
C ASP A 472 1.17 -16.90 14.53
N TYR A 473 2.08 -17.00 15.52
CA TYR A 473 3.52 -16.79 15.32
C TYR A 473 4.28 -18.05 14.94
N ILE A 474 3.68 -19.21 15.14
CA ILE A 474 4.31 -20.50 14.84
C ILE A 474 4.83 -20.55 13.39
N PRO A 475 4.06 -20.13 12.37
CA PRO A 475 4.55 -20.15 10.99
C PRO A 475 5.78 -19.26 10.77
N LEU A 476 5.84 -18.10 11.44
CA LEU A 476 7.00 -17.21 11.39
C LEU A 476 8.24 -17.84 12.02
N ILE A 477 8.09 -18.48 13.20
CA ILE A 477 9.18 -19.15 13.92
C ILE A 477 9.67 -20.34 13.11
N LEU A 478 8.78 -21.23 12.67
CA LEU A 478 9.13 -22.43 11.90
C LEU A 478 9.83 -22.08 10.59
N TRP A 479 9.37 -21.05 9.89
CA TRP A 479 10.01 -20.62 8.66
C TRP A 479 11.43 -20.10 8.90
N ASN A 480 11.63 -19.22 9.88
CA ASN A 480 12.96 -18.71 10.19
C ASN A 480 13.90 -19.80 10.71
N PHE A 481 13.39 -20.76 11.48
CA PHE A 481 14.15 -21.94 11.87
C PHE A 481 14.58 -22.77 10.66
N LEU A 482 13.68 -23.01 9.69
CA LEU A 482 13.99 -23.69 8.43
C LEU A 482 15.10 -22.97 7.64
N LEU A 483 15.04 -21.63 7.57
CA LEU A 483 16.07 -20.83 6.91
C LEU A 483 17.43 -20.95 7.59
N ILE A 484 17.46 -20.89 8.94
CA ILE A 484 18.70 -21.03 9.71
C ILE A 484 19.28 -22.44 9.52
N THR A 485 18.45 -23.48 9.65
CA THR A 485 18.87 -24.87 9.44
C THR A 485 19.40 -25.09 8.03
N GLY A 486 18.68 -24.61 7.01
CA GLY A 486 19.11 -24.69 5.62
C GLY A 486 20.44 -23.98 5.39
N LYS A 487 20.64 -22.81 6.00
CA LYS A 487 21.91 -22.07 5.94
C LYS A 487 23.05 -22.82 6.61
N CYS A 488 22.83 -23.45 7.77
CA CYS A 488 23.83 -24.30 8.43
C CYS A 488 24.21 -25.48 7.56
N ILE A 489 23.24 -26.16 6.95
CA ILE A 489 23.49 -27.28 6.02
C ILE A 489 24.29 -26.79 4.80
N PHE A 490 23.90 -25.66 4.21
CA PHE A 490 24.62 -25.07 3.09
C PHE A 490 26.08 -24.77 3.44
N LEU A 491 26.34 -24.16 4.59
CA LEU A 491 27.68 -23.84 5.06
C LEU A 491 28.51 -25.12 5.30
N TYR A 492 27.89 -26.13 5.90
CA TYR A 492 28.55 -27.42 6.12
C TYR A 492 28.93 -28.12 4.80
N ASN A 493 28.02 -28.16 3.84
CA ASN A 493 28.25 -28.83 2.55
C ASN A 493 29.31 -28.10 1.69
N ASN A 494 29.38 -26.77 1.81
CA ASN A 494 30.29 -25.94 1.02
C ASN A 494 31.51 -25.43 1.83
N ARG A 495 31.80 -26.04 2.99
CA ARG A 495 32.83 -25.56 3.95
C ARG A 495 34.23 -25.37 3.34
N PHE A 496 34.63 -26.22 2.41
CA PHE A 496 35.96 -26.14 1.79
C PHE A 496 36.08 -24.99 0.79
N GLU A 497 35.00 -24.62 0.12
CA GLU A 497 34.95 -23.47 -0.79
C GLU A 497 34.85 -22.15 -0.02
N LEU A 498 34.19 -22.16 1.16
CA LEU A 498 33.99 -20.98 1.99
C LEU A 498 35.28 -20.44 2.62
N VAL A 499 36.26 -21.29 2.90
CA VAL A 499 37.58 -20.87 3.41
C VAL A 499 38.29 -19.94 2.39
N LYS A 500 37.93 -20.02 1.11
CA LYS A 500 38.46 -19.15 0.05
C LYS A 500 37.66 -17.86 -0.18
N LEU A 501 36.44 -17.73 0.35
CA LEU A 501 35.55 -16.61 0.02
C LEU A 501 34.77 -16.07 1.25
N SER A 502 35.42 -15.22 2.01
CA SER A 502 34.82 -14.44 3.10
C SER A 502 33.82 -13.34 2.62
N PHE A 503 33.49 -13.33 1.32
CA PHE A 503 32.78 -12.23 0.67
C PHE A 503 31.32 -12.03 1.20
N ASN A 504 30.61 -13.12 1.51
CA ASN A 504 29.22 -13.03 1.95
C ASN A 504 29.07 -12.54 3.38
N THR A 505 30.02 -12.85 4.25
CA THR A 505 30.06 -12.33 5.62
C THR A 505 30.42 -10.85 5.61
N LEU A 506 31.35 -10.47 4.72
CA LEU A 506 31.74 -9.08 4.51
C LEU A 506 30.57 -8.22 4.00
N PHE A 507 29.76 -8.74 3.08
CA PHE A 507 28.61 -8.03 2.53
C PHE A 507 27.50 -7.78 3.57
N TYR A 508 27.19 -8.80 4.37
CA TYR A 508 26.22 -8.64 5.47
C TYR A 508 26.74 -7.67 6.54
N ILE A 509 28.04 -7.73 6.83
CA ILE A 509 28.70 -6.79 7.73
C ILE A 509 28.69 -5.37 7.13
N VAL A 510 29.02 -5.21 5.85
CA VAL A 510 29.05 -3.90 5.18
C VAL A 510 27.66 -3.26 5.12
N THR A 511 26.61 -4.00 4.80
CA THR A 511 25.24 -3.44 4.79
C THR A 511 24.77 -3.05 6.18
N ASN A 512 25.10 -3.83 7.21
CA ASN A 512 24.81 -3.46 8.59
C ASN A 512 25.66 -2.28 9.08
N LEU A 513 26.93 -2.22 8.70
CA LEU A 513 27.80 -1.07 9.01
C LEU A 513 27.33 0.20 8.31
N LEU A 514 26.92 0.13 7.04
CA LEU A 514 26.34 1.27 6.31
C LEU A 514 25.03 1.74 6.94
N TYR A 515 24.21 0.84 7.44
CA TYR A 515 23.00 1.18 8.18
C TYR A 515 23.31 1.87 9.51
N ILE A 516 24.26 1.33 10.28
CA ILE A 516 24.74 1.96 11.53
C ILE A 516 25.34 3.33 11.25
N LEU A 517 26.13 3.45 10.20
CA LEU A 517 26.72 4.71 9.74
C LEU A 517 25.64 5.72 9.33
N HIS A 518 24.61 5.29 8.64
CA HIS A 518 23.47 6.14 8.28
C HIS A 518 22.71 6.64 9.52
N LEU A 519 22.43 5.75 10.50
CA LEU A 519 21.82 6.15 11.76
C LEU A 519 22.69 7.16 12.52
N PHE A 520 24.01 6.96 12.50
CA PHE A 520 24.95 7.87 13.13
C PHE A 520 24.97 9.24 12.42
N ILE A 521 25.10 9.27 11.09
CA ILE A 521 25.07 10.50 10.28
C ILE A 521 23.75 11.25 10.47
N THR A 522 22.61 10.54 10.51
CA THR A 522 21.29 11.14 10.71
C THR A 522 21.17 11.76 12.10
N LYS A 523 21.72 11.09 13.11
CA LYS A 523 21.72 11.58 14.50
C LYS A 523 22.61 12.81 14.67
N VAL A 524 23.80 12.81 14.05
CA VAL A 524 24.72 13.94 14.02
C VAL A 524 24.11 15.12 13.26
N TYR A 525 23.49 14.89 12.12
CA TYR A 525 22.81 15.94 11.33
C TYR A 525 21.61 16.56 12.07
N GLN A 526 20.88 15.75 12.86
CA GLN A 526 19.77 16.26 13.69
C GLN A 526 20.29 17.07 14.88
N SER A 527 21.40 16.67 15.52
CA SER A 527 22.00 17.42 16.62
C SER A 527 22.57 18.77 16.16
N THR A 528 23.26 18.82 15.02
CA THR A 528 23.76 20.09 14.44
C THR A 528 22.65 21.04 14.00
N LYS A 529 21.50 20.49 13.56
CA LYS A 529 20.33 21.31 13.19
C LYS A 529 19.59 21.88 14.40
N ILE A 530 19.65 21.21 15.55
CA ILE A 530 19.09 21.67 16.83
C ILE A 530 19.99 22.74 17.43
N GLU A 531 21.32 22.60 17.36
CA GLU A 531 22.26 23.63 17.79
C GLU A 531 22.17 24.91 16.97
N ASN A 532 22.06 24.80 15.65
CA ASN A 532 21.88 25.97 14.77
C ASN A 532 20.51 26.69 14.92
N LYS A 533 19.50 26.03 15.53
CA LYS A 533 18.22 26.68 15.92
C LYS A 533 18.25 27.35 17.29
N LYS A 534 19.24 27.05 18.12
CA LYS A 534 19.42 27.72 19.41
C LYS A 534 20.28 29.01 19.30
N PHE A 535 20.93 29.22 18.17
CA PHE A 535 21.74 30.39 17.87
C PHE A 535 21.10 31.37 16.85
N LYS A 536 19.86 31.14 16.46
CA LYS A 536 18.96 32.10 15.81
C LYS A 536 17.75 32.39 16.69
#